data_fd8baab004998a0dbbe085c500f1d120
#
_entry.id   fd8baab004998a0dbbe085c500f1d120
#
_cell.length_a   1.000
_cell.length_b   1.000
_cell.length_c   1.000
_cell.angle_alpha   90.00
_cell.angle_beta   90.00
_cell.angle_gamma   90.00
#
_symmetry.space_group_name_H-M   'P 1'
#
loop_
_entity.id
_entity.type
_entity.pdbx_description
1 polymer ?
#
loop_
_entity_poly.entity_id
_entity_poly.type
_entity_poly.pdbx_seq_one_letter_code
_entity_poly.pdbx_strand_id
1 'polypeptide(L)'
;PEQKVEEYVYDDLVTMIKELHSTVPQLASTFDVADIQNMRFEPMYNKIKDFVIDAYKNHEIEIINFYNQVVTDYNAGYELQEPFAPHNIVRQLEKDVLLKVVDSKWIDHLHNIDMLRDGIGLRAYGQKDPLIEYKKEAYDMFNNMMYEIQSDTVKHLFRTKFGVQVVNNQPEEPVDVPNDEQEEG
;
A
#
# COMPACT_ATOMS: atom_id res chain seq x y z
N PRO A 1 33.15 -3.16 20.56
CA PRO A 1 32.36 -4.07 21.39
C PRO A 1 31.24 -4.61 20.50
N GLU A 2 31.46 -5.85 20.03
CA GLU A 2 30.42 -6.58 19.29
C GLU A 2 29.27 -6.80 20.28
N GLN A 3 28.20 -6.06 20.09
CA GLN A 3 26.92 -6.42 20.72
C GLN A 3 26.60 -7.83 20.26
N LYS A 4 26.74 -8.80 21.17
CA LYS A 4 26.12 -10.09 20.99
C LYS A 4 24.65 -9.77 20.74
N VAL A 5 24.15 -10.11 19.56
CA VAL A 5 22.71 -10.12 19.31
C VAL A 5 22.17 -11.07 20.35
N GLU A 6 21.50 -10.51 21.36
CA GLU A 6 20.71 -11.30 22.32
C GLU A 6 19.85 -12.23 21.50
N GLU A 7 19.81 -13.48 21.88
CA GLU A 7 18.98 -14.51 21.27
C GLU A 7 17.58 -13.91 21.08
N TYR A 8 17.21 -13.58 19.85
CA TYR A 8 15.81 -13.27 19.55
C TYR A 8 15.01 -14.48 19.98
N VAL A 9 14.09 -14.26 20.92
CA VAL A 9 13.21 -15.33 21.36
C VAL A 9 12.53 -15.87 20.09
N TYR A 10 12.52 -17.19 19.92
CA TYR A 10 11.95 -17.82 18.73
C TYR A 10 10.56 -17.29 18.36
N ASP A 11 9.75 -16.97 19.37
CA ASP A 11 8.41 -16.39 19.21
C ASP A 11 8.43 -14.98 18.56
N ASP A 12 9.46 -14.17 18.82
CA ASP A 12 9.63 -12.85 18.19
C ASP A 12 9.96 -13.01 16.71
N LEU A 13 10.82 -13.98 16.35
CA LEU A 13 11.12 -14.30 14.95
C LEU A 13 9.88 -14.82 14.21
N VAL A 14 9.09 -15.68 14.85
CA VAL A 14 7.82 -16.18 14.29
C VAL A 14 6.86 -15.03 14.05
N THR A 15 6.75 -14.11 14.99
CA THR A 15 5.88 -12.92 14.86
C THR A 15 6.34 -12.02 13.71
N MET A 16 7.64 -11.73 13.64
CA MET A 16 8.24 -10.93 12.58
C MET A 16 8.01 -11.56 11.19
N ILE A 17 8.19 -12.88 11.07
CA ILE A 17 7.95 -13.58 9.80
C ILE A 17 6.47 -13.56 9.42
N LYS A 18 5.54 -13.71 10.36
CA LYS A 18 4.10 -13.59 10.08
C LYS A 18 3.74 -12.19 9.57
N GLU A 19 4.32 -11.15 10.16
CA GLU A 19 4.13 -9.76 9.70
C GLU A 19 4.73 -9.56 8.31
N LEU A 20 5.92 -10.13 8.04
CA LEU A 20 6.56 -10.10 6.74
C LEU A 20 5.69 -10.80 5.68
N HIS A 21 5.19 -12.01 5.96
CA HIS A 21 4.27 -12.73 5.06
C HIS A 21 2.95 -11.98 4.85
N SER A 22 2.45 -11.28 5.87
CA SER A 22 1.28 -10.42 5.73
C SER A 22 1.55 -9.21 4.82
N THR A 23 2.76 -8.68 4.85
CA THR A 23 3.18 -7.53 4.05
C THR A 23 3.56 -7.93 2.63
N VAL A 24 4.29 -9.02 2.49
CA VAL A 24 4.81 -9.58 1.23
C VAL A 24 4.32 -11.02 1.08
N PRO A 25 3.08 -11.26 0.61
CA PRO A 25 2.50 -12.60 0.53
C PRO A 25 3.30 -13.57 -0.34
N GLN A 26 4.07 -13.06 -1.29
CA GLN A 26 4.93 -13.83 -2.18
C GLN A 26 6.02 -14.60 -1.43
N LEU A 27 6.39 -14.16 -0.24
CA LEU A 27 7.40 -14.82 0.60
C LEU A 27 6.85 -15.99 1.42
N ALA A 28 5.53 -16.12 1.56
CA ALA A 28 4.92 -17.11 2.45
C ALA A 28 5.28 -18.56 2.13
N SER A 29 5.65 -18.86 0.89
CA SER A 29 6.04 -20.20 0.45
C SER A 29 7.55 -20.41 0.30
N THR A 30 8.35 -19.32 0.39
CA THR A 30 9.77 -19.36 0.00
C THR A 30 10.71 -18.90 1.12
N PHE A 31 10.19 -18.34 2.18
CA PHE A 31 10.98 -17.78 3.27
C PHE A 31 10.31 -18.02 4.63
N ASP A 32 11.05 -18.61 5.57
CA ASP A 32 10.52 -18.97 6.89
C ASP A 32 11.54 -18.66 8.00
N VAL A 33 11.12 -18.85 9.25
CA VAL A 33 11.95 -18.67 10.46
C VAL A 33 13.25 -19.48 10.37
N ALA A 34 13.21 -20.69 9.81
CA ALA A 34 14.38 -21.53 9.63
C ALA A 34 15.50 -20.87 8.81
N ASP A 35 15.12 -19.93 7.94
CA ASP A 35 16.07 -19.21 7.07
C ASP A 35 16.91 -18.17 7.80
N ILE A 36 16.43 -17.70 8.95
CA ILE A 36 17.04 -16.58 9.70
C ILE A 36 17.40 -16.92 11.14
N GLN A 37 16.90 -18.07 11.67
CA GLN A 37 17.25 -18.49 13.02
C GLN A 37 18.77 -18.65 13.14
N ASN A 38 19.33 -18.24 14.29
CA ASN A 38 20.77 -18.25 14.56
C ASN A 38 21.62 -17.29 13.71
N MET A 39 21.00 -16.38 12.93
CA MET A 39 21.73 -15.33 12.25
C MET A 39 21.99 -14.13 13.15
N ARG A 40 23.10 -13.42 12.91
CA ARG A 40 23.31 -12.08 13.46
C ARG A 40 22.40 -11.08 12.74
N PHE A 41 22.12 -9.95 13.39
CA PHE A 41 21.19 -8.92 12.85
C PHE A 41 21.53 -8.49 11.42
N GLU A 42 22.77 -8.12 11.17
CA GLU A 42 23.20 -7.60 9.87
C GLU A 42 23.01 -8.62 8.71
N PRO A 43 23.50 -9.87 8.81
CA PRO A 43 23.21 -10.89 7.80
C PRO A 43 21.73 -11.20 7.66
N MET A 44 20.97 -11.23 8.76
CA MET A 44 19.54 -11.45 8.74
C MET A 44 18.81 -10.33 7.98
N TYR A 45 19.13 -9.07 8.30
CA TYR A 45 18.55 -7.90 7.62
C TYR A 45 18.83 -7.92 6.12
N ASN A 46 20.08 -8.17 5.73
CA ASN A 46 20.48 -8.23 4.32
C ASN A 46 19.76 -9.37 3.60
N LYS A 47 19.65 -10.55 4.22
CA LYS A 47 18.94 -11.68 3.64
C LYS A 47 17.45 -11.37 3.42
N ILE A 48 16.76 -10.82 4.42
CA ILE A 48 15.35 -10.40 4.30
C ILE A 48 15.20 -9.36 3.20
N LYS A 49 16.07 -8.35 3.18
CA LYS A 49 16.06 -7.28 2.18
C LYS A 49 16.19 -7.84 0.75
N ASP A 50 17.13 -8.77 0.53
CA ASP A 50 17.35 -9.37 -0.79
C ASP A 50 16.12 -10.18 -1.23
N PHE A 51 15.53 -10.96 -0.35
CA PHE A 51 14.29 -11.69 -0.64
C PHE A 51 13.12 -10.77 -0.97
N VAL A 52 12.96 -9.67 -0.23
CA VAL A 52 11.89 -8.69 -0.50
C VAL A 52 12.10 -8.00 -1.84
N ILE A 53 13.34 -7.62 -2.16
CA ILE A 53 13.67 -6.99 -3.45
C ILE A 53 13.40 -7.95 -4.61
N ASP A 54 13.77 -9.21 -4.47
CA ASP A 54 13.55 -10.20 -5.53
C ASP A 54 12.06 -10.56 -5.67
N ALA A 55 11.33 -10.64 -4.55
CA ALA A 55 9.87 -10.79 -4.58
C ALA A 55 9.19 -9.62 -5.32
N TYR A 56 9.67 -8.38 -5.10
CA TYR A 56 9.13 -7.21 -5.79
C TYR A 56 9.43 -7.23 -7.28
N LYS A 57 10.66 -7.57 -7.70
CA LYS A 57 11.01 -7.72 -9.12
C LYS A 57 10.13 -8.76 -9.82
N ASN A 58 9.89 -9.88 -9.17
CA ASN A 58 9.00 -10.91 -9.72
C ASN A 58 7.57 -10.38 -9.84
N HIS A 59 7.10 -9.64 -8.84
CA HIS A 59 5.78 -9.02 -8.88
C HIS A 59 5.68 -7.96 -10.01
N GLU A 60 6.71 -7.15 -10.26
CA GLU A 60 6.78 -6.24 -11.42
C GLU A 60 6.63 -7.01 -12.74
N ILE A 61 7.29 -8.16 -12.87
CA ILE A 61 7.19 -9.01 -14.06
C ILE A 61 5.77 -9.54 -14.24
N GLU A 62 5.12 -9.99 -13.15
CA GLU A 62 3.72 -10.43 -13.17
C GLU A 62 2.78 -9.34 -13.65
N ILE A 63 2.96 -8.11 -13.15
CA ILE A 63 2.19 -6.92 -13.56
C ILE A 63 2.35 -6.65 -15.05
N ILE A 64 3.59 -6.64 -15.53
CA ILE A 64 3.91 -6.39 -16.93
C ILE A 64 3.32 -7.48 -17.84
N ASN A 65 3.45 -8.74 -17.46
CA ASN A 65 2.91 -9.87 -18.22
C ASN A 65 1.38 -9.82 -18.28
N PHE A 66 0.73 -9.53 -17.16
CA PHE A 66 -0.72 -9.35 -17.12
C PHE A 66 -1.17 -8.22 -18.05
N TYR A 67 -0.51 -7.07 -17.98
CA TYR A 67 -0.82 -5.93 -18.83
C TYR A 67 -0.65 -6.27 -20.33
N ASN A 68 0.46 -6.92 -20.69
CA ASN A 68 0.71 -7.35 -22.06
C ASN A 68 -0.36 -8.33 -22.56
N GLN A 69 -0.82 -9.25 -21.70
CA GLN A 69 -1.90 -10.17 -22.04
C GLN A 69 -3.21 -9.41 -22.32
N VAL A 70 -3.58 -8.48 -21.44
CA VAL A 70 -4.78 -7.66 -21.61
C VAL A 70 -4.73 -6.83 -22.89
N VAL A 71 -3.59 -6.20 -23.18
CA VAL A 71 -3.40 -5.43 -24.42
C VAL A 71 -3.50 -6.33 -25.65
N THR A 72 -2.92 -7.52 -25.59
CA THR A 72 -2.97 -8.50 -26.69
C THR A 72 -4.41 -8.95 -26.94
N ASP A 73 -5.14 -9.32 -25.88
CA ASP A 73 -6.52 -9.79 -25.97
C ASP A 73 -7.45 -8.67 -26.48
N TYR A 74 -7.22 -7.44 -26.04
CA TYR A 74 -7.98 -6.27 -26.47
C TYR A 74 -7.70 -5.92 -27.94
N ASN A 75 -6.42 -5.95 -28.36
CA ASN A 75 -6.03 -5.64 -29.74
C ASN A 75 -6.44 -6.73 -30.74
N ALA A 76 -6.66 -7.96 -30.30
CA ALA A 76 -7.19 -9.03 -31.16
C ALA A 76 -8.59 -8.69 -31.71
N GLY A 77 -9.31 -7.72 -31.11
CA GLY A 77 -10.63 -7.24 -31.53
C GLY A 77 -10.66 -5.84 -32.13
N TYR A 78 -9.62 -5.03 -31.95
CA TYR A 78 -9.58 -3.61 -32.35
C TYR A 78 -8.18 -3.21 -32.83
N GLU A 79 -8.11 -2.50 -33.97
CA GLU A 79 -6.86 -1.85 -34.42
C GLU A 79 -6.56 -0.65 -33.51
N LEU A 80 -5.82 -0.85 -32.44
CA LEU A 80 -5.43 0.24 -31.53
C LEU A 80 -4.01 0.70 -31.76
N GLN A 81 -3.90 2.04 -31.72
CA GLN A 81 -2.64 2.76 -31.80
C GLN A 81 -1.79 2.51 -30.55
N GLU A 82 -0.52 2.21 -30.76
CA GLU A 82 0.64 2.12 -29.86
C GLU A 82 0.42 1.57 -28.43
N PRO A 83 1.04 0.45 -28.08
CA PRO A 83 0.99 -0.06 -26.71
C PRO A 83 1.71 0.91 -25.75
N PHE A 84 1.05 1.25 -24.67
CA PHE A 84 1.66 1.94 -23.53
C PHE A 84 2.94 1.19 -23.13
N ALA A 85 4.08 1.89 -23.00
CA ALA A 85 5.34 1.24 -22.69
C ALA A 85 5.26 0.51 -21.33
N PRO A 86 5.53 -0.80 -21.24
CA PRO A 86 5.32 -1.60 -20.02
C PRO A 86 6.01 -1.06 -18.77
N HIS A 87 7.19 -0.43 -18.92
CA HIS A 87 7.93 0.15 -17.81
C HIS A 87 7.23 1.34 -17.14
N ASN A 88 6.31 2.01 -17.84
CA ASN A 88 5.58 3.14 -17.28
C ASN A 88 4.42 2.69 -16.39
N ILE A 89 3.84 1.50 -16.62
CA ILE A 89 2.65 1.06 -15.90
C ILE A 89 2.96 0.76 -14.44
N VAL A 90 4.11 0.12 -14.16
CA VAL A 90 4.54 -0.16 -12.79
C VAL A 90 4.82 1.14 -12.05
N ARG A 91 5.53 2.08 -12.68
CA ARG A 91 5.83 3.39 -12.08
C ARG A 91 4.57 4.23 -11.86
N GLN A 92 3.60 4.15 -12.76
CA GLN A 92 2.31 4.80 -12.56
C GLN A 92 1.55 4.20 -11.38
N LEU A 93 1.50 2.87 -11.29
CA LEU A 93 0.91 2.17 -10.16
C LEU A 93 1.55 2.56 -8.83
N GLU A 94 2.89 2.55 -8.75
CA GLU A 94 3.62 2.95 -7.55
C GLU A 94 3.25 4.37 -7.12
N LYS A 95 3.18 5.28 -8.08
CA LYS A 95 2.78 6.67 -7.84
C LYS A 95 1.35 6.76 -7.33
N ASP A 96 0.41 6.07 -7.96
CA ASP A 96 -0.99 6.13 -7.59
C ASP A 96 -1.24 5.54 -6.20
N VAL A 97 -0.58 4.41 -5.88
CA VAL A 97 -0.62 3.80 -4.56
C VAL A 97 -0.03 4.74 -3.51
N LEU A 98 1.16 5.30 -3.76
CA LEU A 98 1.81 6.22 -2.83
C LEU A 98 0.95 7.46 -2.56
N LEU A 99 0.43 8.09 -3.61
CA LEU A 99 -0.41 9.29 -3.47
C LEU A 99 -1.67 8.98 -2.66
N LYS A 100 -2.35 7.86 -2.96
CA LYS A 100 -3.55 7.46 -2.23
C LYS A 100 -3.28 7.22 -0.74
N VAL A 101 -2.16 6.58 -0.40
CA VAL A 101 -1.78 6.34 0.99
C VAL A 101 -1.43 7.65 1.69
N VAL A 102 -0.63 8.51 1.04
CA VAL A 102 -0.26 9.82 1.60
C VAL A 102 -1.51 10.65 1.88
N ASP A 103 -2.42 10.77 0.92
CA ASP A 103 -3.66 11.56 1.08
C ASP A 103 -4.47 11.06 2.28
N SER A 104 -4.68 9.75 2.38
CA SER A 104 -5.43 9.17 3.50
C SER A 104 -4.77 9.46 4.84
N LYS A 105 -3.47 9.18 4.98
CA LYS A 105 -2.74 9.37 6.25
C LYS A 105 -2.59 10.83 6.62
N TRP A 106 -2.47 11.71 5.63
CA TRP A 106 -2.38 13.14 5.86
C TRP A 106 -3.70 13.71 6.40
N ILE A 107 -4.83 13.31 5.85
CA ILE A 107 -6.16 13.72 6.34
C ILE A 107 -6.35 13.26 7.80
N ASP A 108 -6.04 12.00 8.09
CA ASP A 108 -6.12 11.47 9.46
C ASP A 108 -5.19 12.22 10.41
N HIS A 109 -3.98 12.54 9.96
CA HIS A 109 -3.01 13.31 10.76
C HIS A 109 -3.51 14.72 11.07
N LEU A 110 -4.06 15.44 10.10
CA LEU A 110 -4.63 16.77 10.33
C LEU A 110 -5.75 16.71 11.37
N HIS A 111 -6.65 15.74 11.26
CA HIS A 111 -7.72 15.55 12.24
C HIS A 111 -7.16 15.29 13.66
N ASN A 112 -6.18 14.42 13.76
CA ASN A 112 -5.54 14.08 15.03
C ASN A 112 -4.78 15.27 15.65
N ILE A 113 -4.11 16.10 14.84
CA ILE A 113 -3.44 17.33 15.29
C ILE A 113 -4.46 18.35 15.81
N ASP A 114 -5.61 18.49 15.16
CA ASP A 114 -6.68 19.37 15.64
C ASP A 114 -7.22 18.88 17.00
N MET A 115 -7.46 17.58 17.15
CA MET A 115 -7.86 17.01 18.45
C MET A 115 -6.79 17.22 19.54
N LEU A 116 -5.51 17.05 19.19
CA LEU A 116 -4.41 17.33 20.12
C LEU A 116 -4.41 18.80 20.57
N ARG A 117 -4.57 19.74 19.64
CA ARG A 117 -4.61 21.19 19.91
C ARG A 117 -5.74 21.53 20.87
N ASP A 118 -6.92 20.95 20.65
CA ASP A 118 -8.10 21.22 21.48
C ASP A 118 -7.95 20.64 22.91
N GLY A 119 -7.27 19.49 23.03
CA GLY A 119 -7.06 18.81 24.31
C GLY A 119 -5.83 19.22 25.10
N ILE A 120 -4.85 19.88 24.47
CA ILE A 120 -3.52 20.11 25.09
C ILE A 120 -3.57 21.01 26.34
N GLY A 121 -4.52 21.93 26.41
CA GLY A 121 -4.69 22.80 27.56
C GLY A 121 -4.95 22.05 28.86
N LEU A 122 -5.52 20.85 28.81
CA LEU A 122 -5.77 20.04 29.99
C LEU A 122 -4.47 19.49 30.64
N ARG A 123 -3.36 19.47 29.89
CA ARG A 123 -2.04 19.06 30.41
C ARG A 123 -1.51 20.00 31.49
N ALA A 124 -1.94 21.28 31.47
CA ALA A 124 -1.58 22.25 32.48
C ALA A 124 -2.01 21.84 33.90
N TYR A 125 -3.12 21.11 34.05
CA TYR A 125 -3.55 20.58 35.34
C TYR A 125 -2.58 19.56 35.93
N GLY A 126 -1.77 18.90 35.07
CA GLY A 126 -0.73 17.95 35.48
C GLY A 126 0.63 18.59 35.73
N GLN A 127 0.70 19.94 35.89
CA GLN A 127 1.96 20.70 36.06
C GLN A 127 2.95 20.55 34.90
N LYS A 128 2.46 20.23 33.70
CA LYS A 128 3.24 20.14 32.47
C LYS A 128 3.01 21.41 31.65
N ASP A 129 4.08 21.86 30.97
CA ASP A 129 3.96 22.95 30.01
C ASP A 129 3.21 22.47 28.76
N PRO A 130 2.00 23.00 28.46
CA PRO A 130 1.20 22.56 27.33
C PRO A 130 1.92 22.72 25.99
N LEU A 131 2.77 23.74 25.82
CA LEU A 131 3.49 23.98 24.57
C LEU A 131 4.57 22.90 24.34
N ILE A 132 5.26 22.49 25.41
CA ILE A 132 6.30 21.47 25.31
C ILE A 132 5.64 20.12 25.01
N GLU A 133 4.56 19.78 25.72
CA GLU A 133 3.81 18.54 25.49
C GLU A 133 3.21 18.52 24.06
N TYR A 134 2.63 19.63 23.58
CA TYR A 134 2.13 19.73 22.23
C TYR A 134 3.21 19.42 21.18
N LYS A 135 4.38 20.06 21.30
CA LYS A 135 5.48 19.86 20.35
C LYS A 135 5.95 18.41 20.33
N LYS A 136 6.02 17.78 21.50
CA LYS A 136 6.45 16.38 21.63
C LYS A 136 5.41 15.44 21.02
N GLU A 137 4.14 15.55 21.44
CA GLU A 137 3.07 14.69 20.95
C GLU A 137 2.87 14.86 19.43
N ALA A 138 2.89 16.11 18.92
CA ALA A 138 2.78 16.38 17.48
C ALA A 138 3.93 15.79 16.67
N TYR A 139 5.16 15.86 17.20
CA TYR A 139 6.33 15.21 16.57
C TYR A 139 6.19 13.70 16.51
N ASP A 140 5.76 13.07 17.62
CA ASP A 140 5.56 11.63 17.68
C ASP A 140 4.45 11.19 16.70
N MET A 141 3.35 11.95 16.62
CA MET A 141 2.25 11.70 15.68
C MET A 141 2.72 11.82 14.22
N PHE A 142 3.55 12.81 13.90
CA PHE A 142 4.12 12.96 12.55
C PHE A 142 5.03 11.79 12.19
N ASN A 143 5.91 11.38 13.09
CA ASN A 143 6.78 10.23 12.87
C ASN A 143 5.98 8.93 12.66
N ASN A 144 4.92 8.72 13.44
CA ASN A 144 4.03 7.58 13.28
C ASN A 144 3.35 7.61 11.91
N MET A 145 2.83 8.76 11.48
CA MET A 145 2.26 8.92 10.14
C MET A 145 3.27 8.57 9.05
N MET A 146 4.50 9.07 9.15
CA MET A 146 5.56 8.75 8.17
C MET A 146 5.87 7.26 8.11
N TYR A 147 5.92 6.59 9.27
CA TYR A 147 6.09 5.14 9.34
C TYR A 147 4.91 4.40 8.70
N GLU A 148 3.68 4.81 9.00
CA GLU A 148 2.48 4.21 8.43
C GLU A 148 2.41 4.39 6.91
N ILE A 149 2.78 5.56 6.38
CA ILE A 149 2.86 5.81 4.92
C ILE A 149 3.81 4.80 4.27
N GLN A 150 5.00 4.61 4.83
CA GLN A 150 5.98 3.66 4.29
C GLN A 150 5.45 2.22 4.35
N SER A 151 4.95 1.80 5.51
CA SER A 151 4.44 0.45 5.74
C SER A 151 3.24 0.13 4.84
N ASP A 152 2.26 1.02 4.78
CA ASP A 152 1.04 0.79 4.02
C ASP A 152 1.28 0.87 2.51
N THR A 153 2.19 1.76 2.06
CA THR A 153 2.60 1.78 0.64
C THR A 153 3.17 0.44 0.20
N VAL A 154 4.12 -0.11 0.98
CA VAL A 154 4.71 -1.43 0.67
C VAL A 154 3.64 -2.52 0.69
N LYS A 155 2.77 -2.55 1.71
CA LYS A 155 1.67 -3.53 1.80
C LYS A 155 0.74 -3.45 0.59
N HIS A 156 0.37 -2.26 0.17
CA HIS A 156 -0.52 -2.07 -0.98
C HIS A 156 0.15 -2.52 -2.27
N LEU A 157 1.40 -2.16 -2.50
CA LEU A 157 2.14 -2.56 -3.71
C LEU A 157 2.20 -4.08 -3.86
N PHE A 158 2.55 -4.82 -2.80
CA PHE A 158 2.62 -6.28 -2.85
C PHE A 158 1.27 -6.98 -2.91
N ARG A 159 0.19 -6.33 -2.45
CA ARG A 159 -1.16 -6.90 -2.46
C ARG A 159 -1.98 -6.51 -3.68
N THR A 160 -1.50 -5.57 -4.48
CA THR A 160 -2.22 -5.16 -5.68
C THR A 160 -2.34 -6.35 -6.63
N LYS A 161 -3.59 -6.73 -6.91
CA LYS A 161 -3.93 -7.73 -7.93
C LYS A 161 -4.58 -6.99 -9.08
N PHE A 162 -4.13 -7.32 -10.28
CA PHE A 162 -4.72 -6.79 -11.48
C PHE A 162 -5.87 -7.69 -11.92
N GLY A 163 -6.99 -7.07 -12.26
CA GLY A 163 -8.14 -7.74 -12.86
C GLY A 163 -8.69 -6.84 -13.95
N VAL A 164 -9.15 -7.42 -15.05
CA VAL A 164 -9.89 -6.69 -16.07
C VAL A 164 -11.31 -6.53 -15.55
N GLN A 165 -11.72 -5.29 -15.25
CA GLN A 165 -13.15 -4.99 -15.21
C GLN A 165 -13.60 -4.78 -16.67
N VAL A 166 -14.26 -5.78 -17.23
CA VAL A 166 -14.99 -5.60 -18.46
C VAL A 166 -16.16 -4.68 -18.15
N VAL A 167 -16.00 -3.38 -18.39
CA VAL A 167 -17.14 -2.47 -18.41
C VAL A 167 -17.90 -2.80 -19.68
N ASN A 168 -18.97 -3.59 -19.53
CA ASN A 168 -19.93 -3.80 -20.61
C ASN A 168 -20.66 -2.47 -20.84
N ASN A 169 -20.09 -1.60 -21.66
CA ASN A 169 -20.82 -0.51 -22.28
C ASN A 169 -21.74 -1.10 -23.35
N GLN A 170 -22.79 -1.82 -22.92
CA GLN A 170 -23.92 -1.99 -23.82
C GLN A 170 -24.52 -0.60 -24.00
N PRO A 171 -24.69 -0.11 -25.24
CA PRO A 171 -25.48 1.11 -25.46
C PRO A 171 -26.85 0.84 -24.83
N GLU A 172 -27.29 1.71 -23.94
CA GLU A 172 -28.67 1.69 -23.44
C GLU A 172 -29.58 1.74 -24.68
N GLU A 173 -30.41 0.72 -24.86
CA GLU A 173 -31.45 0.77 -25.89
C GLU A 173 -32.28 2.03 -25.65
N PRO A 174 -32.59 2.81 -26.69
CA PRO A 174 -33.36 4.02 -26.52
C PRO A 174 -34.69 3.63 -25.88
N VAL A 175 -34.99 4.20 -24.72
CA VAL A 175 -36.25 4.05 -24.03
C VAL A 175 -37.33 4.63 -24.95
N ASP A 176 -38.18 3.80 -25.50
CA ASP A 176 -39.39 4.21 -26.22
C ASP A 176 -40.23 5.08 -25.26
N VAL A 177 -40.20 6.39 -25.48
CA VAL A 177 -41.09 7.32 -24.79
C VAL A 177 -42.47 7.17 -25.43
N PRO A 178 -43.50 6.77 -24.71
CA PRO A 178 -44.86 6.74 -25.25
C PRO A 178 -45.26 8.14 -25.70
N ASN A 179 -45.60 8.25 -26.97
CA ASN A 179 -46.10 9.49 -27.56
C ASN A 179 -47.55 9.67 -27.06
N ASP A 180 -47.74 10.47 -26.03
CA ASP A 180 -49.08 10.92 -25.61
C ASP A 180 -49.63 11.85 -26.69
N GLU A 181 -50.28 11.26 -27.67
CA GLU A 181 -51.13 12.02 -28.60
C GLU A 181 -52.28 12.66 -27.82
N GLN A 182 -52.25 13.96 -27.75
CA GLN A 182 -53.34 14.78 -27.27
C GLN A 182 -54.55 14.56 -28.18
N GLU A 183 -55.63 13.94 -27.68
CA GLU A 183 -56.95 14.07 -28.23
C GLU A 183 -57.54 15.40 -27.73
N GLU A 184 -57.51 16.41 -28.60
CA GLU A 184 -58.46 17.54 -28.54
C GLU A 184 -59.79 17.12 -29.17
N GLY A 185 -60.86 17.16 -28.35
CA GLY A 185 -62.25 17.07 -28.73
C GLY A 185 -63.15 17.90 -27.84
#